data_2d4f253b652eec2bb796dc690469afde
#
_entry.id   2d4f253b652eec2bb796dc690469afde
#
_cell.length_a   1.000
_cell.length_b   1.000
_cell.length_c   1.000
_cell.angle_alpha   90.00
_cell.angle_beta   90.00
_cell.angle_gamma   90.00
#
_symmetry.space_group_name_H-M   'P 1'
#
loop_
_entity.id
_entity.type
_entity.pdbx_description
1 polymer ?
#
loop_
_entity_poly.entity_id
_entity_poly.type
_entity_poly.pdbx_seq_one_letter_code
_entity_poly.pdbx_strand_id
1 'polypeptide(L)'
;MRVLPSRTDVQTGPAQAPKPATAMIEIEHVSQVFKTSSRQDHLALSDISLTIEDGAFVSILGPSGCGKSTLLYIVGGFVQPTEGVAKVKGRAITGPGPDRGPVFQEFALFPWKSVLGNVMYGPRQQGVKQAEAEAQSRALIAMVGLKGFEDFYPKELSGGMKQRVALARTLAYHPEVLLMDEPFGALDAHTRTRLQNDLLNIWERDRKTVLFVTHSVDEAVLLSDKVVMMSRSPGRIRQVVDIDLPRPRRRTDLLLDPRYQKYVVDIDRMFDDSGDDELPS
;
A
#
# COMPACT_ATOMS: atom_id res chain seq x y z
N MET A 1 18.94 -31.24 -49.64
CA MET A 1 18.61 -29.81 -49.64
C MET A 1 17.21 -29.67 -49.04
N ARG A 2 17.13 -29.36 -47.73
CA ARG A 2 15.86 -29.26 -46.99
C ARG A 2 15.63 -27.78 -46.71
N VAL A 3 14.57 -27.23 -47.30
CA VAL A 3 14.14 -25.84 -47.14
C VAL A 3 13.47 -25.68 -45.76
N LEU A 4 13.95 -24.72 -44.98
CA LEU A 4 13.35 -24.30 -43.71
C LEU A 4 12.16 -23.36 -44.00
N PRO A 5 11.06 -23.44 -43.22
CA PRO A 5 9.93 -22.53 -43.41
C PRO A 5 10.22 -21.16 -42.76
N SER A 6 9.73 -20.13 -43.41
CA SER A 6 9.81 -18.71 -43.09
C SER A 6 9.14 -18.35 -41.77
N ARG A 7 9.74 -17.40 -41.07
CA ARG A 7 9.21 -16.74 -39.83
C ARG A 7 7.83 -16.14 -40.11
N THR A 8 6.88 -16.53 -39.30
CA THR A 8 5.56 -15.89 -39.20
C THR A 8 5.70 -14.55 -38.46
N ASP A 9 5.30 -13.48 -39.14
CA ASP A 9 5.20 -12.12 -38.60
C ASP A 9 4.15 -12.11 -37.46
N VAL A 10 4.61 -11.81 -36.26
CA VAL A 10 3.73 -11.48 -35.13
C VAL A 10 3.23 -10.05 -35.34
N GLN A 11 2.00 -9.92 -35.80
CA GLN A 11 1.30 -8.64 -35.83
C GLN A 11 1.10 -8.12 -34.39
N THR A 12 1.88 -7.12 -34.02
CA THR A 12 1.61 -6.27 -32.84
C THR A 12 0.37 -5.44 -33.15
N GLY A 13 -0.75 -5.78 -32.48
CA GLY A 13 -1.94 -4.95 -32.50
C GLY A 13 -1.65 -3.54 -31.97
N PRO A 14 -2.45 -2.52 -32.39
CA PRO A 14 -2.20 -1.14 -31.99
C PRO A 14 -2.29 -1.02 -30.46
N ALA A 15 -1.28 -0.39 -29.87
CA ALA A 15 -1.29 -0.02 -28.44
C ALA A 15 -2.55 0.80 -28.17
N GLN A 16 -3.42 0.31 -27.30
CA GLN A 16 -4.59 1.06 -26.85
C GLN A 16 -4.11 2.35 -26.19
N ALA A 17 -4.64 3.48 -26.66
CA ALA A 17 -4.44 4.77 -26.02
C ALA A 17 -4.79 4.66 -24.51
N PRO A 18 -4.02 5.27 -23.60
CA PRO A 18 -4.30 5.19 -22.17
C PRO A 18 -5.70 5.74 -21.91
N LYS A 19 -6.58 4.95 -21.28
CA LYS A 19 -7.85 5.42 -20.76
C LYS A 19 -7.56 6.64 -19.86
N PRO A 20 -8.42 7.69 -19.89
CA PRO A 20 -8.27 8.79 -18.95
C PRO A 20 -8.24 8.20 -17.53
N ALA A 21 -7.20 8.53 -16.76
CA ALA A 21 -7.01 8.02 -15.43
C ALA A 21 -8.18 8.47 -14.55
N THR A 22 -9.00 7.52 -14.11
CA THR A 22 -10.14 7.81 -13.24
C THR A 22 -9.62 7.91 -11.81
N ALA A 23 -9.98 8.99 -11.10
CA ALA A 23 -9.64 9.16 -9.71
C ALA A 23 -10.28 8.05 -8.85
N MET A 24 -9.48 7.31 -8.10
CA MET A 24 -9.94 6.33 -7.13
C MET A 24 -10.05 6.93 -5.74
N ILE A 25 -9.02 7.69 -5.32
CA ILE A 25 -9.00 8.39 -4.03
C ILE A 25 -8.80 9.88 -4.32
N GLU A 26 -9.62 10.70 -3.71
CA GLU A 26 -9.52 12.16 -3.74
C GLU A 26 -9.47 12.69 -2.32
N ILE A 27 -8.46 13.45 -2.00
CA ILE A 27 -8.25 14.11 -0.72
C ILE A 27 -8.23 15.60 -1.01
N GLU A 28 -9.20 16.36 -0.46
CA GLU A 28 -9.42 17.76 -0.77
C GLU A 28 -9.32 18.58 0.50
N HIS A 29 -8.24 19.38 0.60
CA HIS A 29 -7.99 20.33 1.69
C HIS A 29 -8.10 19.72 3.10
N VAL A 30 -7.63 18.49 3.27
CA VAL A 30 -7.75 17.75 4.54
C VAL A 30 -6.79 18.32 5.57
N SER A 31 -7.33 18.76 6.72
CA SER A 31 -6.58 19.09 7.94
C SER A 31 -7.07 18.24 9.10
N GLN A 32 -6.15 17.89 10.00
CA GLN A 32 -6.47 17.09 11.18
C GLN A 32 -5.85 17.65 12.44
N VAL A 33 -6.70 17.97 13.41
CA VAL A 33 -6.31 18.42 14.75
C VAL A 33 -6.74 17.38 15.78
N PHE A 34 -5.82 16.91 16.59
CA PHE A 34 -6.10 16.07 17.75
C PHE A 34 -6.16 16.92 19.02
N LYS A 35 -7.29 16.87 19.72
CA LYS A 35 -7.43 17.50 21.03
C LYS A 35 -6.70 16.69 22.09
N THR A 36 -5.78 17.32 22.80
CA THR A 36 -5.06 16.69 23.92
C THR A 36 -5.60 17.19 25.26
N SER A 37 -5.52 16.34 26.29
CA SER A 37 -5.91 16.71 27.66
C SER A 37 -5.02 17.80 28.27
N SER A 38 -3.86 18.09 27.64
CA SER A 38 -2.83 19.04 28.10
C SER A 38 -3.04 20.48 27.62
N ARG A 39 -4.21 20.87 27.11
CA ARG A 39 -4.57 22.22 26.60
C ARG A 39 -3.87 22.68 25.32
N GLN A 40 -3.00 21.91 24.70
CA GLN A 40 -2.46 22.23 23.39
C GLN A 40 -3.01 21.25 22.36
N ASP A 41 -3.81 21.75 21.44
CA ASP A 41 -4.27 20.97 20.28
C ASP A 41 -3.08 20.65 19.38
N HIS A 42 -2.99 19.41 18.90
CA HIS A 42 -1.94 18.95 18.01
C HIS A 42 -2.44 18.93 16.56
N LEU A 43 -1.93 19.85 15.75
CA LEU A 43 -2.18 19.86 14.30
C LEU A 43 -1.30 18.79 13.65
N ALA A 44 -1.90 17.66 13.29
CA ALA A 44 -1.20 16.52 12.68
C ALA A 44 -1.05 16.66 11.18
N LEU A 45 -2.09 17.14 10.48
CA LEU A 45 -2.12 17.37 9.04
C LEU A 45 -2.64 18.77 8.75
N SER A 46 -2.06 19.44 7.75
CA SER A 46 -2.43 20.80 7.35
C SER A 46 -2.57 20.88 5.83
N ASP A 47 -3.80 21.09 5.37
CA ASP A 47 -4.17 21.36 3.97
C ASP A 47 -3.62 20.32 2.96
N ILE A 48 -3.93 19.05 3.20
CA ILE A 48 -3.53 17.95 2.31
C ILE A 48 -4.50 17.87 1.15
N SER A 49 -3.99 17.99 -0.08
CA SER A 49 -4.73 17.74 -1.32
C SER A 49 -3.97 16.75 -2.19
N LEU A 50 -4.60 15.62 -2.55
CA LEU A 50 -3.97 14.53 -3.30
C LEU A 50 -5.03 13.75 -4.07
N THR A 51 -4.73 13.45 -5.34
CA THR A 51 -5.54 12.54 -6.16
C THR A 51 -4.71 11.30 -6.49
N ILE A 52 -5.32 10.12 -6.32
CA ILE A 52 -4.73 8.82 -6.62
C ILE A 52 -5.60 8.14 -7.67
N GLU A 53 -5.01 7.78 -8.80
CA GLU A 53 -5.69 7.15 -9.92
C GLU A 53 -6.01 5.68 -9.62
N ASP A 54 -7.02 5.15 -10.31
CA ASP A 54 -7.39 3.75 -10.23
C ASP A 54 -6.23 2.84 -10.67
N GLY A 55 -5.96 1.82 -9.86
CA GLY A 55 -4.87 0.87 -10.07
C GLY A 55 -3.46 1.41 -9.83
N ALA A 56 -3.29 2.64 -9.35
CA ALA A 56 -1.98 3.20 -9.01
C ALA A 56 -1.46 2.67 -7.68
N PHE A 57 -0.15 2.49 -7.60
CA PHE A 57 0.56 2.23 -6.34
C PHE A 57 1.23 3.53 -5.89
N VAL A 58 0.74 4.14 -4.81
CA VAL A 58 1.24 5.42 -4.29
C VAL A 58 1.81 5.24 -2.90
N SER A 59 3.08 5.65 -2.72
CA SER A 59 3.72 5.68 -1.41
C SER A 59 3.65 7.06 -0.78
N ILE A 60 3.36 7.10 0.51
CA ILE A 60 3.52 8.27 1.38
C ILE A 60 4.83 8.10 2.14
N LEU A 61 5.79 8.97 1.86
CA LEU A 61 7.12 8.98 2.47
C LEU A 61 7.26 10.22 3.36
N GLY A 62 7.85 10.08 4.53
CA GLY A 62 8.06 11.20 5.44
C GLY A 62 8.61 10.74 6.78
N PRO A 63 9.14 11.68 7.61
CA PRO A 63 9.69 11.36 8.92
C PRO A 63 8.64 10.77 9.88
N SER A 64 9.10 10.17 10.96
CA SER A 64 8.21 9.67 12.00
C SER A 64 7.42 10.84 12.63
N GLY A 65 6.12 10.59 12.88
CA GLY A 65 5.24 11.59 13.49
C GLY A 65 4.71 12.68 12.53
N CYS A 66 5.02 12.65 11.22
CA CYS A 66 4.54 13.66 10.27
C CYS A 66 3.08 13.47 9.81
N GLY A 67 2.33 12.51 10.35
CA GLY A 67 0.91 12.32 10.04
C GLY A 67 0.60 11.30 8.93
N LYS A 68 1.55 10.51 8.43
CA LYS A 68 1.33 9.49 7.38
C LYS A 68 0.21 8.50 7.72
N SER A 69 0.30 7.89 8.90
CA SER A 69 -0.72 6.96 9.38
C SER A 69 -2.06 7.66 9.61
N THR A 70 -2.05 8.92 10.07
CA THR A 70 -3.26 9.72 10.21
C THR A 70 -3.97 9.90 8.85
N LEU A 71 -3.21 10.24 7.80
CA LEU A 71 -3.76 10.38 6.45
C LEU A 71 -4.32 9.05 5.94
N LEU A 72 -3.59 7.96 6.15
CA LEU A 72 -4.04 6.62 5.80
C LEU A 72 -5.33 6.24 6.55
N TYR A 73 -5.43 6.57 7.84
CA TYR A 73 -6.63 6.28 8.65
C TYR A 73 -7.83 7.15 8.26
N ILE A 74 -7.60 8.38 7.78
CA ILE A 74 -8.67 9.21 7.20
C ILE A 74 -9.21 8.55 5.93
N VAL A 75 -8.33 8.11 5.02
CA VAL A 75 -8.73 7.37 3.80
C VAL A 75 -9.40 6.03 4.17
N GLY A 76 -8.98 5.38 5.24
CA GLY A 76 -9.61 4.18 5.79
C GLY A 76 -10.99 4.40 6.41
N GLY A 77 -11.33 5.66 6.71
CA GLY A 77 -12.57 6.03 7.42
C GLY A 77 -12.52 5.77 8.93
N PHE A 78 -11.33 5.49 9.49
CA PHE A 78 -11.14 5.28 10.94
C PHE A 78 -11.04 6.60 11.72
N VAL A 79 -10.63 7.67 11.03
CA VAL A 79 -10.56 9.04 11.55
C VAL A 79 -11.32 9.94 10.60
N GLN A 80 -12.19 10.80 11.14
CA GLN A 80 -12.82 11.86 10.35
C GLN A 80 -11.91 13.09 10.35
N PRO A 81 -11.64 13.72 9.21
CA PRO A 81 -10.82 14.93 9.18
C PRO A 81 -11.52 16.06 9.90
N THR A 82 -10.75 16.98 10.50
CA THR A 82 -11.27 18.20 11.14
C THR A 82 -11.78 19.18 10.09
N GLU A 83 -11.09 19.27 8.93
CA GLU A 83 -11.46 20.09 7.78
C GLU A 83 -11.20 19.32 6.49
N GLY A 84 -11.87 19.71 5.42
CA GLY A 84 -11.74 19.07 4.11
C GLY A 84 -12.53 17.77 4.02
N VAL A 85 -12.28 17.02 2.94
CA VAL A 85 -12.98 15.76 2.68
C VAL A 85 -12.06 14.76 1.97
N ALA A 86 -12.16 13.47 2.34
CA ALA A 86 -11.61 12.37 1.56
C ALA A 86 -12.74 11.58 0.89
N LYS A 87 -12.51 11.18 -0.36
CA LYS A 87 -13.49 10.45 -1.19
C LYS A 87 -12.85 9.21 -1.79
N VAL A 88 -13.64 8.17 -2.01
CA VAL A 88 -13.33 7.02 -2.85
C VAL A 88 -14.37 6.91 -3.94
N LYS A 89 -13.92 6.88 -5.20
CA LYS A 89 -14.82 6.90 -6.39
C LYS A 89 -15.83 8.04 -6.34
N GLY A 90 -15.39 9.24 -5.97
CA GLY A 90 -16.25 10.43 -5.85
C GLY A 90 -17.22 10.42 -4.66
N ARG A 91 -17.22 9.37 -3.82
CA ARG A 91 -18.09 9.27 -2.62
C ARG A 91 -17.32 9.64 -1.38
N ALA A 92 -17.83 10.57 -0.59
CA ALA A 92 -17.21 10.97 0.67
C ALA A 92 -17.10 9.79 1.65
N ILE A 93 -15.95 9.69 2.30
CA ILE A 93 -15.66 8.68 3.30
C ILE A 93 -16.25 9.11 4.64
N THR A 94 -17.29 8.41 5.11
CA THR A 94 -17.96 8.68 6.39
C THR A 94 -17.66 7.63 7.46
N GLY A 95 -16.96 6.55 7.11
CA GLY A 95 -16.59 5.47 8.01
C GLY A 95 -15.84 4.36 7.30
N PRO A 96 -15.40 3.31 8.02
CA PRO A 96 -14.80 2.13 7.41
C PRO A 96 -15.75 1.44 6.44
N GLY A 97 -15.21 0.88 5.37
CA GLY A 97 -15.98 0.18 4.35
C GLY A 97 -15.25 -1.03 3.77
N PRO A 98 -15.99 -1.99 3.18
CA PRO A 98 -15.40 -3.20 2.59
C PRO A 98 -14.62 -2.92 1.30
N ASP A 99 -14.78 -1.75 0.71
CA ASP A 99 -14.06 -1.26 -0.47
C ASP A 99 -12.60 -0.89 -0.16
N ARG A 100 -12.26 -0.73 1.13
CA ARG A 100 -10.92 -0.35 1.62
C ARG A 100 -10.36 -1.42 2.55
N GLY A 101 -9.19 -1.95 2.20
CA GLY A 101 -8.53 -3.03 2.89
C GLY A 101 -7.31 -2.57 3.67
N PRO A 102 -7.39 -2.39 5.00
CA PRO A 102 -6.23 -2.01 5.80
C PRO A 102 -5.33 -3.21 6.09
N VAL A 103 -4.02 -2.97 5.99
CA VAL A 103 -2.93 -3.81 6.49
C VAL A 103 -2.14 -2.98 7.49
N PHE A 104 -2.38 -3.19 8.77
CA PHE A 104 -1.78 -2.42 9.85
C PHE A 104 -0.36 -2.89 10.17
N GLN A 105 0.44 -2.01 10.75
CA GLN A 105 1.77 -2.30 11.27
C GLN A 105 1.74 -3.41 12.33
N GLU A 106 0.78 -3.36 13.25
CA GLU A 106 0.47 -4.42 14.18
C GLU A 106 -0.54 -5.39 13.56
N PHE A 107 -0.16 -6.35 12.84
CA PHE A 107 -0.90 -7.38 12.08
C PHE A 107 -2.42 -7.49 12.33
N ALA A 108 -2.92 -7.09 13.50
CA ALA A 108 -4.32 -7.07 13.94
C ALA A 108 -5.07 -8.40 13.66
N LEU A 109 -4.38 -9.54 13.78
CA LEU A 109 -4.98 -10.86 13.59
C LEU A 109 -5.87 -11.21 14.78
N PHE A 110 -6.94 -11.95 14.51
CA PHE A 110 -7.76 -12.56 15.55
C PHE A 110 -6.98 -13.67 16.26
N PRO A 111 -6.52 -13.50 17.50
CA PRO A 111 -5.62 -14.45 18.15
C PRO A 111 -6.29 -15.81 18.44
N TRP A 112 -7.62 -15.84 18.51
CA TRP A 112 -8.43 -17.05 18.73
C TRP A 112 -8.84 -17.78 17.45
N LYS A 113 -8.45 -17.27 16.27
CA LYS A 113 -8.71 -17.90 14.97
C LYS A 113 -7.42 -18.45 14.39
N SER A 114 -7.51 -19.61 13.73
CA SER A 114 -6.41 -20.13 12.92
C SER A 114 -6.11 -19.22 11.72
N VAL A 115 -5.04 -19.49 10.99
CA VAL A 115 -4.70 -18.80 9.72
C VAL A 115 -5.90 -18.85 8.78
N LEU A 116 -6.48 -20.02 8.54
CA LEU A 116 -7.65 -20.16 7.68
C LEU A 116 -8.84 -19.37 8.23
N GLY A 117 -9.10 -19.45 9.53
CA GLY A 117 -10.18 -18.72 10.18
C GLY A 117 -10.03 -17.21 10.11
N ASN A 118 -8.79 -16.69 10.13
CA ASN A 118 -8.51 -15.27 9.92
C ASN A 118 -8.83 -14.85 8.48
N VAL A 119 -8.35 -15.60 7.48
CA VAL A 119 -8.53 -15.26 6.06
C VAL A 119 -9.98 -15.41 5.63
N MET A 120 -10.69 -16.43 6.09
CA MET A 120 -12.11 -16.67 5.79
C MET A 120 -13.05 -15.62 6.39
N TYR A 121 -12.59 -14.84 7.38
CA TYR A 121 -13.47 -13.95 8.13
C TYR A 121 -14.19 -12.92 7.23
N GLY A 122 -13.46 -12.21 6.39
CA GLY A 122 -14.02 -11.20 5.49
C GLY A 122 -15.08 -11.77 4.54
N PRO A 123 -14.77 -12.78 3.71
CA PRO A 123 -15.73 -13.44 2.83
C PRO A 123 -16.99 -13.93 3.56
N ARG A 124 -16.84 -14.51 4.76
CA ARG A 124 -17.98 -14.95 5.57
C ARG A 124 -18.87 -13.81 6.01
N GLN A 125 -18.30 -12.64 6.36
CA GLN A 125 -19.09 -11.43 6.69
C GLN A 125 -19.84 -10.88 5.47
N GLN A 126 -19.30 -11.07 4.27
CA GLN A 126 -19.95 -10.71 3.01
C GLN A 126 -21.01 -11.73 2.55
N GLY A 127 -21.27 -12.79 3.33
CA GLY A 127 -22.30 -13.81 3.03
C GLY A 127 -21.84 -14.90 2.06
N VAL A 128 -20.54 -14.97 1.72
CA VAL A 128 -20.00 -16.07 0.89
C VAL A 128 -20.22 -17.40 1.60
N LYS A 129 -20.68 -18.42 0.87
CA LYS A 129 -20.89 -19.78 1.41
C LYS A 129 -19.59 -20.35 1.96
N GLN A 130 -19.69 -21.17 3.01
CA GLN A 130 -18.50 -21.67 3.74
C GLN A 130 -17.52 -22.40 2.83
N ALA A 131 -17.97 -23.34 2.01
CA ALA A 131 -17.11 -24.11 1.13
C ALA A 131 -16.38 -23.23 0.10
N GLU A 132 -17.05 -22.22 -0.42
CA GLU A 132 -16.46 -21.25 -1.36
C GLU A 132 -15.45 -20.33 -0.66
N ALA A 133 -15.81 -19.77 0.51
CA ALA A 133 -14.91 -18.95 1.33
C ALA A 133 -13.66 -19.74 1.73
N GLU A 134 -13.79 -21.02 2.07
CA GLU A 134 -12.66 -21.88 2.39
C GLU A 134 -11.76 -22.11 1.18
N ALA A 135 -12.33 -22.46 0.02
CA ALA A 135 -11.55 -22.68 -1.20
C ALA A 135 -10.75 -21.41 -1.61
N GLN A 136 -11.41 -20.25 -1.62
CA GLN A 136 -10.76 -18.97 -1.91
C GLN A 136 -9.66 -18.64 -0.90
N SER A 137 -9.92 -18.84 0.40
CA SER A 137 -8.96 -18.56 1.46
C SER A 137 -7.73 -19.46 1.40
N ARG A 138 -7.90 -20.76 1.12
CA ARG A 138 -6.79 -21.70 0.93
C ARG A 138 -5.92 -21.31 -0.27
N ALA A 139 -6.53 -20.84 -1.37
CA ALA A 139 -5.80 -20.35 -2.53
C ALA A 139 -4.94 -19.11 -2.18
N LEU A 140 -5.51 -18.17 -1.42
CA LEU A 140 -4.78 -16.97 -0.95
C LEU A 140 -3.65 -17.33 0.04
N ILE A 141 -3.90 -18.25 0.97
CA ILE A 141 -2.89 -18.74 1.92
C ILE A 141 -1.72 -19.37 1.15
N ALA A 142 -2.02 -20.19 0.13
CA ALA A 142 -0.98 -20.77 -0.73
C ALA A 142 -0.23 -19.69 -1.54
N MET A 143 -0.95 -18.67 -2.06
CA MET A 143 -0.37 -17.55 -2.82
C MET A 143 0.64 -16.76 -1.98
N VAL A 144 0.34 -16.51 -0.70
CA VAL A 144 1.28 -15.82 0.20
C VAL A 144 2.35 -16.77 0.79
N GLY A 145 2.45 -18.02 0.30
CA GLY A 145 3.48 -18.98 0.71
C GLY A 145 3.28 -19.58 2.10
N LEU A 146 2.03 -19.69 2.56
CA LEU A 146 1.65 -20.27 3.84
C LEU A 146 0.87 -21.58 3.72
N LYS A 147 1.00 -22.29 2.57
CA LYS A 147 0.42 -23.63 2.39
C LYS A 147 0.96 -24.58 3.46
N GLY A 148 0.05 -25.29 4.15
CA GLY A 148 0.34 -26.21 5.25
C GLY A 148 0.31 -25.54 6.64
N PHE A 149 0.04 -24.23 6.73
CA PHE A 149 -0.11 -23.49 7.99
C PHE A 149 -1.56 -23.08 8.29
N GLU A 150 -2.53 -23.63 7.58
CA GLU A 150 -3.95 -23.25 7.64
C GLU A 150 -4.55 -23.35 9.06
N ASP A 151 -4.12 -24.35 9.81
CA ASP A 151 -4.66 -24.67 11.14
C ASP A 151 -3.83 -24.02 12.29
N PHE A 152 -2.71 -23.38 11.98
CA PHE A 152 -1.87 -22.69 12.97
C PHE A 152 -2.54 -21.42 13.49
N TYR A 153 -2.30 -21.08 14.74
CA TYR A 153 -2.77 -19.85 15.38
C TYR A 153 -1.70 -18.75 15.34
N PRO A 154 -2.09 -17.46 15.44
CA PRO A 154 -1.15 -16.35 15.38
C PRO A 154 0.04 -16.45 16.34
N LYS A 155 -0.14 -17.02 17.54
CA LYS A 155 0.93 -17.22 18.52
C LYS A 155 2.05 -18.17 18.06
N GLU A 156 1.75 -19.04 17.09
CA GLU A 156 2.67 -20.06 16.54
C GLU A 156 3.42 -19.57 15.31
N LEU A 157 3.12 -18.34 14.85
CA LEU A 157 3.65 -17.78 13.61
C LEU A 157 4.78 -16.78 13.88
N SER A 158 5.78 -16.74 13.00
CA SER A 158 6.77 -15.66 12.97
C SER A 158 6.11 -14.33 12.56
N GLY A 159 6.80 -13.18 12.79
CA GLY A 159 6.32 -11.86 12.37
C GLY A 159 6.01 -11.79 10.86
N GLY A 160 6.89 -12.30 10.02
CA GLY A 160 6.67 -12.35 8.57
C GLY A 160 5.50 -13.24 8.16
N MET A 161 5.25 -14.36 8.86
CA MET A 161 4.08 -15.19 8.62
C MET A 161 2.78 -14.46 9.03
N LYS A 162 2.77 -13.77 10.17
CA LYS A 162 1.63 -12.94 10.61
C LYS A 162 1.30 -11.87 9.59
N GLN A 163 2.31 -11.20 9.01
CA GLN A 163 2.13 -10.21 7.96
C GLN A 163 1.49 -10.80 6.70
N ARG A 164 1.94 -11.98 6.28
CA ARG A 164 1.34 -12.70 5.14
C ARG A 164 -0.10 -13.10 5.39
N VAL A 165 -0.43 -13.52 6.61
CA VAL A 165 -1.82 -13.80 6.99
C VAL A 165 -2.67 -12.52 6.96
N ALA A 166 -2.16 -11.39 7.47
CA ALA A 166 -2.85 -10.11 7.43
C ALA A 166 -3.12 -9.65 5.99
N LEU A 167 -2.12 -9.80 5.10
CA LEU A 167 -2.28 -9.51 3.68
C LEU A 167 -3.33 -10.43 3.02
N ALA A 168 -3.22 -11.75 3.22
CA ALA A 168 -4.18 -12.71 2.68
C ALA A 168 -5.61 -12.44 3.18
N ARG A 169 -5.78 -12.13 4.47
CA ARG A 169 -7.06 -11.75 5.07
C ARG A 169 -7.66 -10.53 4.40
N THR A 170 -6.83 -9.50 4.14
CA THR A 170 -7.28 -8.28 3.50
C THR A 170 -7.65 -8.52 2.04
N LEU A 171 -6.87 -9.29 1.31
CA LEU A 171 -7.18 -9.64 -0.08
C LEU A 171 -8.44 -10.49 -0.22
N ALA A 172 -8.78 -11.29 0.79
CA ALA A 172 -9.87 -12.27 0.72
C ALA A 172 -11.26 -11.65 0.54
N TYR A 173 -11.50 -10.44 0.97
CA TYR A 173 -12.77 -9.75 0.76
C TYR A 173 -12.76 -8.78 -0.43
N HIS A 174 -11.72 -8.88 -1.29
CA HIS A 174 -11.62 -8.17 -2.57
C HIS A 174 -11.79 -6.65 -2.48
N PRO A 175 -11.06 -5.94 -1.61
CA PRO A 175 -11.13 -4.48 -1.54
C PRO A 175 -10.65 -3.86 -2.86
N GLU A 176 -11.14 -2.67 -3.16
CA GLU A 176 -10.70 -1.89 -4.33
C GLU A 176 -9.43 -1.11 -4.03
N VAL A 177 -9.30 -0.68 -2.77
CA VAL A 177 -8.15 0.08 -2.25
C VAL A 177 -7.46 -0.72 -1.15
N LEU A 178 -6.14 -0.88 -1.24
CA LEU A 178 -5.30 -1.40 -0.18
C LEU A 178 -4.62 -0.25 0.57
N LEU A 179 -4.77 -0.23 1.89
CA LEU A 179 -4.19 0.76 2.78
C LEU A 179 -3.13 0.09 3.63
N MET A 180 -1.86 0.40 3.43
CA MET A 180 -0.75 -0.30 4.09
C MET A 180 0.05 0.66 4.96
N ASP A 181 0.06 0.42 6.27
CA ASP A 181 0.79 1.22 7.26
C ASP A 181 2.07 0.52 7.67
N GLU A 182 3.19 0.93 7.13
CA GLU A 182 4.54 0.39 7.36
C GLU A 182 4.58 -1.16 7.43
N PRO A 183 4.03 -1.88 6.43
CA PRO A 183 3.79 -3.32 6.54
C PRO A 183 5.07 -4.15 6.64
N PHE A 184 6.24 -3.57 6.40
CA PHE A 184 7.52 -4.27 6.43
C PHE A 184 8.44 -3.81 7.57
N GLY A 185 8.02 -2.84 8.39
CA GLY A 185 8.86 -2.20 9.41
C GLY A 185 9.45 -3.16 10.44
N ALA A 186 8.66 -4.15 10.88
CA ALA A 186 9.05 -5.11 11.92
C ALA A 186 9.76 -6.37 11.38
N LEU A 187 10.13 -6.41 10.09
CA LEU A 187 10.68 -7.60 9.45
C LEU A 187 12.20 -7.52 9.27
N ASP A 188 12.87 -8.67 9.40
CA ASP A 188 14.27 -8.79 8.99
C ASP A 188 14.45 -8.57 7.48
N ALA A 189 15.66 -8.22 7.05
CA ALA A 189 15.95 -7.81 5.68
C ALA A 189 15.58 -8.86 4.62
N HIS A 190 15.82 -10.16 4.91
CA HIS A 190 15.53 -11.23 3.98
C HIS A 190 14.02 -11.47 3.82
N THR A 191 13.30 -11.53 4.93
CA THR A 191 11.84 -11.67 4.95
C THR A 191 11.17 -10.46 4.29
N ARG A 192 11.67 -9.25 4.55
CA ARG A 192 11.21 -8.00 3.93
C ARG A 192 11.32 -8.06 2.41
N THR A 193 12.50 -8.36 1.87
CA THR A 193 12.74 -8.46 0.42
C THR A 193 11.81 -9.48 -0.24
N ARG A 194 11.60 -10.62 0.40
CA ARG A 194 10.68 -11.65 -0.11
C ARG A 194 9.25 -11.17 -0.16
N LEU A 195 8.78 -10.51 0.92
CA LEU A 195 7.41 -10.00 0.99
C LEU A 195 7.16 -8.83 0.03
N GLN A 196 8.14 -7.97 -0.21
CA GLN A 196 8.05 -6.92 -1.23
C GLN A 196 7.85 -7.52 -2.62
N ASN A 197 8.62 -8.54 -2.97
CA ASN A 197 8.45 -9.24 -4.25
C ASN A 197 7.08 -9.95 -4.34
N ASP A 198 6.64 -10.61 -3.25
CA ASP A 198 5.34 -11.27 -3.19
C ASP A 198 4.21 -10.24 -3.38
N LEU A 199 4.31 -9.06 -2.72
CA LEU A 199 3.33 -7.97 -2.87
C LEU A 199 3.30 -7.42 -4.30
N LEU A 200 4.46 -7.18 -4.91
CA LEU A 200 4.53 -6.75 -6.31
C LEU A 200 3.86 -7.75 -7.24
N ASN A 201 4.16 -9.05 -7.10
CA ASN A 201 3.58 -10.10 -7.92
C ASN A 201 2.05 -10.18 -7.77
N ILE A 202 1.53 -10.00 -6.54
CA ILE A 202 0.09 -9.97 -6.27
C ILE A 202 -0.53 -8.74 -6.91
N TRP A 203 0.06 -7.57 -6.69
CA TRP A 203 -0.46 -6.30 -7.19
C TRP A 203 -0.44 -6.24 -8.73
N GLU A 204 0.60 -6.73 -9.39
CA GLU A 204 0.71 -6.72 -10.85
C GLU A 204 -0.36 -7.58 -11.54
N ARG A 205 -0.92 -8.57 -10.85
CA ARG A 205 -2.03 -9.40 -11.37
C ARG A 205 -3.38 -8.69 -11.31
N ASP A 206 -3.65 -7.99 -10.20
CA ASP A 206 -4.98 -7.45 -9.90
C ASP A 206 -5.06 -5.93 -10.08
N ARG A 207 -3.92 -5.22 -10.11
CA ARG A 207 -3.83 -3.76 -10.26
C ARG A 207 -4.79 -2.98 -9.36
N LYS A 208 -4.89 -3.39 -8.10
CA LYS A 208 -5.65 -2.64 -7.10
C LYS A 208 -4.98 -1.30 -6.78
N THR A 209 -5.75 -0.29 -6.43
CA THR A 209 -5.18 0.97 -5.93
C THR A 209 -4.55 0.74 -4.57
N VAL A 210 -3.31 1.20 -4.38
CA VAL A 210 -2.55 1.04 -3.13
C VAL A 210 -2.13 2.40 -2.60
N LEU A 211 -2.44 2.66 -1.34
CA LEU A 211 -1.85 3.73 -0.53
C LEU A 211 -0.93 3.08 0.50
N PHE A 212 0.36 3.32 0.36
CA PHE A 212 1.41 2.66 1.11
C PHE A 212 2.20 3.66 1.94
N VAL A 213 2.22 3.50 3.24
CA VAL A 213 3.02 4.33 4.15
C VAL A 213 4.33 3.64 4.44
N THR A 214 5.44 4.36 4.29
CA THR A 214 6.78 3.90 4.63
C THR A 214 7.68 5.07 5.01
N HIS A 215 8.78 4.76 5.70
CA HIS A 215 9.90 5.67 5.93
C HIS A 215 11.14 5.27 5.11
N SER A 216 11.05 4.23 4.27
CA SER A 216 12.15 3.72 3.45
C SER A 216 12.01 4.22 2.01
N VAL A 217 13.02 5.00 1.56
CA VAL A 217 13.11 5.49 0.18
C VAL A 217 13.18 4.32 -0.80
N ASP A 218 13.99 3.29 -0.50
CA ASP A 218 14.09 2.07 -1.32
C ASP A 218 12.74 1.39 -1.55
N GLU A 219 11.92 1.26 -0.50
CA GLU A 219 10.58 0.67 -0.61
C GLU A 219 9.67 1.52 -1.49
N ALA A 220 9.67 2.84 -1.26
CA ALA A 220 8.85 3.77 -2.01
C ALA A 220 9.18 3.73 -3.52
N VAL A 221 10.46 3.76 -3.89
CA VAL A 221 10.88 3.71 -5.30
C VAL A 221 10.64 2.33 -5.93
N LEU A 222 10.92 1.25 -5.20
CA LEU A 222 10.72 -0.12 -5.69
C LEU A 222 9.25 -0.41 -6.03
N LEU A 223 8.34 -0.01 -5.14
CA LEU A 223 6.95 -0.45 -5.18
C LEU A 223 6.05 0.49 -5.98
N SER A 224 6.30 1.80 -5.97
CA SER A 224 5.28 2.80 -6.30
C SER A 224 5.40 3.34 -7.71
N ASP A 225 4.26 3.77 -8.25
CA ASP A 225 4.19 4.59 -9.46
C ASP A 225 4.37 6.08 -9.12
N LYS A 226 4.00 6.48 -7.87
CA LYS A 226 4.19 7.85 -7.34
C LYS A 226 4.66 7.79 -5.89
N VAL A 227 5.57 8.69 -5.53
CA VAL A 227 6.02 8.92 -4.15
C VAL A 227 5.58 10.32 -3.72
N VAL A 228 4.75 10.38 -2.68
CA VAL A 228 4.29 11.61 -2.06
C VAL A 228 5.16 11.88 -0.83
N MET A 229 5.90 12.96 -0.85
CA MET A 229 6.80 13.35 0.23
C MET A 229 6.08 14.31 1.19
N MET A 230 6.09 13.96 2.48
CA MET A 230 5.50 14.78 3.53
C MET A 230 6.55 15.53 4.35
N SER A 231 6.21 16.77 4.75
CA SER A 231 7.01 17.57 5.70
C SER A 231 6.93 16.99 7.12
N ARG A 232 7.77 17.50 8.03
CA ARG A 232 7.61 17.32 9.48
C ARG A 232 6.27 17.91 9.96
N SER A 233 5.87 17.57 11.19
CA SER A 233 4.62 18.04 11.81
C SER A 233 4.54 19.58 11.84
N PRO A 234 3.41 20.19 11.40
CA PRO A 234 2.24 19.54 10.81
C PRO A 234 2.55 18.99 9.41
N GLY A 235 2.06 17.77 9.14
CA GLY A 235 2.27 17.13 7.85
C GLY A 235 1.62 17.91 6.71
N ARG A 236 2.42 18.22 5.67
CA ARG A 236 2.00 18.81 4.39
C ARG A 236 2.62 18.04 3.26
N ILE A 237 2.01 18.03 2.09
CA ILE A 237 2.67 17.51 0.89
C ILE A 237 3.72 18.53 0.45
N ARG A 238 4.98 18.11 0.42
CA ARG A 238 6.08 18.95 -0.11
C ARG A 238 6.25 18.74 -1.61
N GLN A 239 6.22 17.48 -2.02
CA GLN A 239 6.47 17.11 -3.41
C GLN A 239 5.81 15.77 -3.74
N VAL A 240 5.41 15.63 -5.00
CA VAL A 240 4.97 14.36 -5.59
C VAL A 240 5.98 14.02 -6.70
N VAL A 241 6.54 12.82 -6.64
CA VAL A 241 7.54 12.33 -7.61
C VAL A 241 6.94 11.15 -8.34
N ASP A 242 6.81 11.26 -9.66
CA ASP A 242 6.42 10.14 -10.53
C ASP A 242 7.62 9.20 -10.75
N ILE A 243 7.40 7.90 -10.60
CA ILE A 243 8.44 6.88 -10.73
C ILE A 243 8.28 6.15 -12.06
N ASP A 244 8.92 6.66 -13.10
CA ASP A 244 8.93 6.08 -14.44
C ASP A 244 9.97 4.95 -14.55
N LEU A 245 9.70 3.84 -13.84
CA LEU A 245 10.46 2.60 -13.95
C LEU A 245 9.57 1.51 -14.58
N PRO A 246 10.12 0.69 -15.48
CA PRO A 246 9.34 -0.34 -16.17
C PRO A 246 8.77 -1.38 -15.19
N ARG A 247 7.64 -1.96 -15.56
CA ARG A 247 7.04 -3.12 -14.87
C ARG A 247 7.06 -4.34 -15.81
N PRO A 248 7.10 -5.56 -15.31
CA PRO A 248 7.16 -5.98 -13.90
C PRO A 248 8.50 -5.61 -13.24
N ARG A 249 8.44 -5.15 -11.99
CA ARG A 249 9.63 -4.78 -11.24
C ARG A 249 10.16 -5.96 -10.44
N ARG A 250 11.44 -6.24 -10.62
CA ARG A 250 12.19 -7.20 -9.77
C ARG A 250 13.33 -6.44 -9.10
N ARG A 251 13.47 -6.60 -7.80
CA ARG A 251 14.51 -5.90 -7.03
C ARG A 251 15.91 -6.13 -7.61
N THR A 252 16.22 -7.37 -8.01
CA THR A 252 17.53 -7.72 -8.60
C THR A 252 17.84 -6.94 -9.88
N ASP A 253 16.83 -6.71 -10.72
CA ASP A 253 17.00 -6.03 -12.01
C ASP A 253 17.12 -4.51 -11.80
N LEU A 254 16.31 -3.97 -10.86
CA LEU A 254 16.31 -2.55 -10.54
C LEU A 254 17.59 -2.10 -9.84
N LEU A 255 18.21 -2.92 -9.01
CA LEU A 255 19.50 -2.59 -8.38
C LEU A 255 20.62 -2.30 -9.41
N LEU A 256 20.49 -2.82 -10.63
CA LEU A 256 21.40 -2.58 -11.74
C LEU A 256 20.94 -1.46 -12.69
N ASP A 257 19.72 -0.92 -12.51
CA ASP A 257 19.18 0.16 -13.34
C ASP A 257 19.64 1.52 -12.79
N PRO A 258 20.42 2.32 -13.57
CA PRO A 258 20.87 3.63 -13.13
C PRO A 258 19.72 4.60 -12.77
N ARG A 259 18.54 4.44 -13.41
CA ARG A 259 17.36 5.28 -13.12
C ARG A 259 16.83 5.01 -11.72
N TYR A 260 16.80 3.73 -11.29
CA TYR A 260 16.41 3.37 -9.93
C TYR A 260 17.31 4.04 -8.90
N GLN A 261 18.62 3.92 -9.08
CA GLN A 261 19.60 4.53 -8.18
C GLN A 261 19.47 6.06 -8.15
N LYS A 262 19.22 6.67 -9.32
CA LYS A 262 18.98 8.11 -9.39
C LYS A 262 17.75 8.51 -8.58
N TYR A 263 16.61 7.82 -8.74
CA TYR A 263 15.41 8.11 -7.93
C TYR A 263 15.67 7.98 -6.44
N VAL A 264 16.37 6.91 -6.01
CA VAL A 264 16.70 6.71 -4.59
C VAL A 264 17.54 7.87 -4.07
N VAL A 265 18.61 8.25 -4.77
CA VAL A 265 19.50 9.35 -4.36
C VAL A 265 18.76 10.71 -4.36
N ASP A 266 17.99 11.00 -5.39
CA ASP A 266 17.28 12.26 -5.52
C ASP A 266 16.22 12.42 -4.41
N ILE A 267 15.44 11.36 -4.14
CA ILE A 267 14.43 11.37 -3.08
C ILE A 267 15.08 11.41 -1.69
N ASP A 268 16.19 10.71 -1.48
CA ASP A 268 16.93 10.71 -0.21
C ASP A 268 17.46 12.12 0.11
N ARG A 269 18.06 12.81 -0.87
CA ARG A 269 18.47 14.21 -0.72
C ARG A 269 17.31 15.13 -0.37
N MET A 270 16.19 15.02 -1.08
CA MET A 270 14.98 15.80 -0.78
C MET A 270 14.46 15.52 0.64
N PHE A 271 14.70 14.30 1.14
CA PHE A 271 14.33 13.88 2.49
C PHE A 271 15.26 14.51 3.54
N ASP A 272 16.56 14.53 3.29
CA ASP A 272 17.57 15.13 4.18
C ASP A 272 17.44 16.65 4.25
N ASP A 273 17.26 17.34 3.11
CA ASP A 273 17.00 18.78 3.04
C ASP A 273 15.74 19.21 3.83
N SER A 274 14.88 18.23 4.18
CA SER A 274 13.73 18.47 5.07
C SER A 274 14.11 18.55 6.56
N GLY A 275 15.37 18.27 6.91
CA GLY A 275 15.92 18.37 8.26
C GLY A 275 16.23 19.79 8.72
N ASP A 276 16.49 20.69 7.78
CA ASP A 276 17.04 22.02 8.04
C ASP A 276 16.00 23.18 8.07
N ASP A 277 14.71 22.90 7.85
CA ASP A 277 13.68 23.91 8.08
C ASP A 277 13.56 24.17 9.59
N GLU A 278 14.24 25.21 10.02
CA GLU A 278 14.43 25.72 11.37
C GLU A 278 13.16 25.69 12.23
N LEU A 279 13.35 25.26 13.47
CA LEU A 279 12.45 25.60 14.57
C LEU A 279 12.40 27.15 14.68
N PRO A 280 11.24 27.80 14.56
CA PRO A 280 11.13 29.18 14.95
C PRO A 280 11.43 29.25 16.45
N SER A 281 12.46 30.04 16.77
CA SER A 281 12.90 30.43 18.12
C SER A 281 11.79 31.07 18.96
#